data_0a6e9d01417b1d3a5cdf493779533c81
#
_entry.id   0a6e9d01417b1d3a5cdf493779533c81
#
_cell.length_a   1.000
_cell.length_b   1.000
_cell.length_c   1.000
_cell.angle_alpha   90.00
_cell.angle_beta   90.00
_cell.angle_gamma   90.00
#
_symmetry.space_group_name_H-M   'P 1'
#
loop_
_entity.id
_entity.type
_entity.pdbx_description
1 polymer ?
#
loop_
_entity_poly.entity_id
_entity_poly.type
_entity_poly.pdbx_seq_one_letter_code
_entity_poly.pdbx_strand_id
1 'polypeptide(L)'
;MTLWLIAGAFLAAFLGGIIYSIVGIIPGTDETATMAPVTLVLVLLKVHPIILFSWTIGIMVAMQITHTIPTSMAALPGSTMAVPMVYYSSLAKRLGIPHIAMRKMAAGSLIGSIIAVPFSVIFAYLLAPLGDKISPYIGLIFTIGAVIIAYMSNARWAAVICLIPYSFLIQGFQRLSTEAVGKNLFISIFMGIT
;
A
#
# COMPACT_ATOMS: atom_id res chain seq x y z
N MET A 1 -17.05 -6.07 24.67
CA MET A 1 -15.70 -5.54 24.36
C MET A 1 -15.25 -4.69 25.54
N THR A 2 -14.13 -5.02 26.17
CA THR A 2 -13.67 -4.33 27.38
C THR A 2 -13.19 -2.92 27.05
N LEU A 3 -13.48 -1.93 27.91
CA LEU A 3 -13.11 -0.51 27.73
C LEU A 3 -11.60 -0.36 27.44
N TRP A 4 -10.78 -1.17 28.07
CA TRP A 4 -9.32 -1.22 27.87
C TRP A 4 -8.92 -1.58 26.42
N LEU A 5 -9.69 -2.43 25.77
CA LEU A 5 -9.42 -2.85 24.39
C LEU A 5 -9.72 -1.73 23.39
N ILE A 6 -10.79 -0.97 23.65
CA ILE A 6 -11.15 0.21 22.86
C ILE A 6 -10.11 1.30 23.03
N ALA A 7 -9.71 1.58 24.28
CA ALA A 7 -8.68 2.57 24.57
C ALA A 7 -7.33 2.17 23.95
N GLY A 8 -6.94 0.90 24.08
CA GLY A 8 -5.72 0.37 23.45
C GLY A 8 -5.74 0.44 21.94
N ALA A 9 -6.86 0.14 21.29
CA ALA A 9 -7.04 0.24 19.86
C ALA A 9 -6.93 1.69 19.37
N PHE A 10 -7.57 2.62 20.06
CA PHE A 10 -7.48 4.05 19.75
C PHE A 10 -6.05 4.57 19.89
N LEU A 11 -5.39 4.23 21.01
CA LEU A 11 -4.00 4.64 21.26
C LEU A 11 -3.06 4.06 20.20
N ALA A 12 -3.22 2.81 19.82
CA ALA A 12 -2.42 2.17 18.79
C ALA A 12 -2.60 2.85 17.42
N ALA A 13 -3.83 3.13 17.01
CA ALA A 13 -4.11 3.84 15.77
C ALA A 13 -3.52 5.25 15.77
N PHE A 14 -3.61 5.95 16.89
CA PHE A 14 -3.10 7.31 17.04
C PHE A 14 -1.56 7.35 17.01
N LEU A 15 -0.90 6.48 17.76
CA LEU A 15 0.56 6.40 17.78
C LEU A 15 1.12 5.94 16.43
N GLY A 16 0.53 4.91 15.83
CA GLY A 16 0.88 4.48 14.48
C GLY A 16 0.72 5.60 13.46
N GLY A 17 -0.39 6.33 13.54
CA GLY A 17 -0.66 7.47 12.68
C GLY A 17 0.39 8.58 12.80
N ILE A 18 0.76 8.98 14.02
CA ILE A 18 1.78 10.01 14.23
C ILE A 18 3.15 9.58 13.70
N ILE A 19 3.62 8.39 14.07
CA ILE A 19 4.94 7.90 13.69
C ILE A 19 5.04 7.82 12.17
N TYR A 20 4.05 7.20 11.54
CA TYR A 20 4.08 6.98 10.09
C TYR A 20 3.68 8.20 9.25
N SER A 21 3.10 9.23 9.86
CA SER A 21 2.98 10.53 9.19
C SER A 21 4.33 11.14 8.86
N ILE A 22 5.34 10.92 9.71
CA ILE A 22 6.71 11.38 9.46
C ILE A 22 7.35 10.55 8.35
N VAL A 23 7.18 9.24 8.40
CA VAL A 23 7.71 8.32 7.38
C VAL A 23 7.10 8.59 6.00
N GLY A 24 5.82 8.89 5.92
CA GLY A 24 5.11 9.18 4.66
C GLY A 24 5.54 10.49 3.98
N ILE A 25 6.31 11.36 4.63
CA ILE A 25 6.89 12.54 3.98
C ILE A 25 8.06 12.15 3.06
N ILE A 26 8.70 11.00 3.32
CA ILE A 26 9.83 10.51 2.52
C ILE A 26 9.28 9.96 1.21
N PRO A 27 9.67 10.52 0.04
CA PRO A 27 9.17 10.04 -1.25
C PRO A 27 9.63 8.60 -1.54
N GLY A 28 8.74 7.80 -2.13
CA GLY A 28 9.04 6.42 -2.50
C GLY A 28 8.92 5.41 -1.37
N THR A 29 8.49 5.81 -0.17
CA THR A 29 8.20 4.87 0.91
C THR A 29 6.92 4.10 0.59
N ASP A 30 7.00 2.77 0.67
CA ASP A 30 5.83 1.88 0.51
C ASP A 30 5.29 1.50 1.88
N GLU A 31 3.97 1.56 2.06
CA GLU A 31 3.33 1.23 3.33
C GLU A 31 3.62 -0.20 3.74
N THR A 32 3.56 -1.13 2.79
CA THR A 32 3.76 -2.55 3.06
C THR A 32 5.20 -2.80 3.51
N ALA A 33 6.18 -2.22 2.82
CA ALA A 33 7.59 -2.39 3.12
C ALA A 33 7.97 -1.83 4.49
N THR A 34 7.46 -0.64 4.83
CA THR A 34 7.80 0.03 6.10
C THR A 34 7.00 -0.51 7.29
N MET A 35 5.74 -0.91 7.07
CA MET A 35 4.85 -1.39 8.12
C MET A 35 5.08 -2.87 8.47
N ALA A 36 5.42 -3.71 7.50
CA ALA A 36 5.48 -5.15 7.69
C ALA A 36 6.45 -5.61 8.79
N PRO A 37 7.68 -5.08 8.92
CA PRO A 37 8.60 -5.48 10.00
C PRO A 37 8.05 -5.17 11.38
N VAL A 38 7.48 -3.97 11.57
CA VAL A 38 6.93 -3.56 12.87
C VAL A 38 5.69 -4.39 13.20
N THR A 39 4.82 -4.61 12.21
CA THR A 39 3.64 -5.46 12.37
C THR A 39 4.03 -6.89 12.72
N LEU A 40 5.07 -7.43 12.11
CA LEU A 40 5.59 -8.76 12.44
C LEU A 40 6.05 -8.84 13.90
N VAL A 41 6.78 -7.84 14.39
CA VAL A 41 7.19 -7.79 15.81
C VAL A 41 5.98 -7.76 16.73
N LEU A 42 4.96 -6.95 16.41
CA LEU A 42 3.73 -6.89 17.21
C LEU A 42 2.94 -8.22 17.19
N VAL A 43 2.94 -8.94 16.08
CA VAL A 43 2.35 -10.29 15.99
C VAL A 43 3.14 -11.29 16.85
N LEU A 44 4.47 -11.24 16.81
CA LEU A 44 5.32 -12.11 17.63
C LEU A 44 5.15 -11.84 19.13
N LEU A 45 4.90 -10.58 19.50
CA LEU A 45 4.57 -10.19 20.88
C LEU A 45 3.15 -10.58 21.28
N LYS A 46 2.39 -11.26 20.40
CA LYS A 46 1.00 -11.70 20.63
C LYS A 46 0.07 -10.56 21.02
N VAL A 47 0.28 -9.38 20.45
CA VAL A 47 -0.62 -8.23 20.64
C VAL A 47 -2.02 -8.60 20.16
N HIS A 48 -3.04 -8.15 20.89
CA HIS A 48 -4.42 -8.49 20.59
C HIS A 48 -4.81 -8.07 19.15
N PRO A 49 -5.48 -8.92 18.36
CA PRO A 49 -5.76 -8.66 16.94
C PRO A 49 -6.47 -7.32 16.65
N ILE A 50 -7.36 -6.88 17.53
CA ILE A 50 -8.07 -5.59 17.41
C ILE A 50 -7.09 -4.42 17.51
N ILE A 51 -6.12 -4.48 18.42
CA ILE A 51 -5.10 -3.43 18.59
C ILE A 51 -4.19 -3.41 17.37
N LEU A 52 -3.78 -4.59 16.89
CA LEU A 52 -2.96 -4.74 15.69
C LEU A 52 -3.67 -4.17 14.44
N PHE A 53 -4.93 -4.51 14.27
CA PHE A 53 -5.76 -3.99 13.18
C PHE A 53 -5.89 -2.47 13.23
N SER A 54 -6.13 -1.91 14.42
CA SER A 54 -6.24 -0.46 14.60
C SER A 54 -4.91 0.26 14.34
N TRP A 55 -3.79 -0.32 14.77
CA TRP A 55 -2.44 0.13 14.44
C TRP A 55 -2.23 0.22 12.93
N THR A 56 -2.53 -0.86 12.23
CA THR A 56 -2.37 -0.96 10.76
C THR A 56 -3.21 0.08 10.03
N ILE A 57 -4.50 0.24 10.40
CA ILE A 57 -5.36 1.26 9.79
C ILE A 57 -4.82 2.67 10.05
N GLY A 58 -4.40 2.96 11.28
CA GLY A 58 -3.83 4.26 11.64
C GLY A 58 -2.63 4.62 10.77
N ILE A 59 -1.73 3.67 10.55
CA ILE A 59 -0.57 3.82 9.67
C ILE A 59 -0.99 4.09 8.22
N MET A 60 -1.85 3.23 7.67
CA MET A 60 -2.25 3.34 6.26
C MET A 60 -2.90 4.70 5.96
N VAL A 61 -3.83 5.13 6.80
CA VAL A 61 -4.49 6.43 6.65
C VAL A 61 -3.49 7.58 6.74
N ALA A 62 -2.59 7.54 7.71
CA ALA A 62 -1.60 8.59 7.93
C ALA A 62 -0.62 8.69 6.77
N MET A 63 -0.07 7.57 6.31
CA MET A 63 0.88 7.55 5.19
C MET A 63 0.21 8.01 3.89
N GLN A 64 -0.99 7.55 3.57
CA GLN A 64 -1.69 7.97 2.36
C GLN A 64 -1.94 9.49 2.31
N ILE A 65 -2.24 10.10 3.45
CA ILE A 65 -2.39 11.55 3.53
C ILE A 65 -1.05 12.25 3.35
N THR A 66 0.00 11.79 4.04
CA THR A 66 1.31 12.45 4.02
C THR A 66 2.09 12.24 2.73
N HIS A 67 1.85 11.16 1.98
CA HIS A 67 2.39 10.97 0.62
C HIS A 67 1.94 12.05 -0.37
N THR A 68 0.86 12.77 -0.07
CA THR A 68 0.46 13.92 -0.90
C THR A 68 1.46 15.06 -0.84
N ILE A 69 2.26 15.16 0.24
CA ILE A 69 3.24 16.24 0.43
C ILE A 69 4.36 16.15 -0.60
N PRO A 70 5.18 15.06 -0.67
CA PRO A 70 6.22 14.96 -1.68
C PRO A 70 5.66 14.98 -3.10
N THR A 71 4.47 14.38 -3.32
CA THR A 71 3.84 14.37 -4.63
C THR A 71 3.48 15.77 -5.09
N SER A 72 2.85 16.60 -4.27
CA SER A 72 2.40 17.93 -4.65
C SER A 72 3.52 18.98 -4.63
N MET A 73 4.41 18.95 -3.63
CA MET A 73 5.43 19.98 -3.43
C MET A 73 6.68 19.74 -4.26
N ALA A 74 7.14 18.49 -4.33
CA ALA A 74 8.34 18.13 -5.06
C ALA A 74 8.07 17.59 -6.48
N ALA A 75 6.84 17.19 -6.79
CA ALA A 75 6.46 16.44 -7.98
C ALA A 75 7.18 15.08 -8.05
N LEU A 76 7.43 14.49 -6.89
CA LEU A 76 7.98 13.14 -6.74
C LEU A 76 6.86 12.21 -6.26
N PRO A 77 6.75 10.98 -6.77
CA PRO A 77 5.72 10.07 -6.28
C PRO A 77 5.97 9.74 -4.81
N GLY A 78 5.01 10.05 -3.95
CA GLY A 78 5.06 9.71 -2.53
C GLY A 78 4.93 8.21 -2.33
N SER A 79 4.08 7.57 -3.13
CA SER A 79 3.89 6.12 -3.19
C SER A 79 3.67 5.68 -4.64
N THR A 80 3.64 4.38 -4.89
CA THR A 80 3.33 3.81 -6.21
C THR A 80 1.96 4.25 -6.72
N MET A 81 0.99 4.46 -5.83
CA MET A 81 -0.35 4.94 -6.16
C MET A 81 -0.37 6.43 -6.59
N ALA A 82 0.62 7.21 -6.19
CA ALA A 82 0.72 8.63 -6.50
C ALA A 82 1.35 8.92 -7.88
N VAL A 83 1.91 7.92 -8.56
CA VAL A 83 2.58 8.07 -9.86
C VAL A 83 1.71 8.80 -10.90
N PRO A 84 0.42 8.48 -11.08
CA PRO A 84 -0.44 9.19 -12.04
C PRO A 84 -0.61 10.68 -11.73
N MET A 85 -0.44 11.08 -10.46
CA MET A 85 -0.61 12.47 -10.01
C MET A 85 0.64 13.32 -10.24
N VAL A 86 1.81 12.72 -10.49
CA VAL A 86 3.09 13.43 -10.66
C VAL A 86 3.03 14.43 -11.83
N TYR A 87 2.39 14.07 -12.92
CA TYR A 87 2.22 14.98 -14.05
C TYR A 87 1.47 16.27 -13.66
N TYR A 88 0.32 16.15 -13.01
CA TYR A 88 -0.47 17.29 -12.57
C TYR A 88 0.25 18.09 -11.48
N SER A 89 0.96 17.42 -10.60
CA SER A 89 1.77 18.06 -9.56
C SER A 89 2.94 18.86 -10.13
N SER A 90 3.60 18.34 -11.17
CA SER A 90 4.66 19.05 -11.88
C SER A 90 4.16 20.31 -12.58
N LEU A 91 2.96 20.25 -13.17
CA LEU A 91 2.30 21.39 -13.76
C LEU A 91 1.95 22.47 -12.70
N ALA A 92 1.34 22.06 -11.59
CA ALA A 92 1.01 22.94 -10.49
C ALA A 92 2.26 23.61 -9.88
N LYS A 93 3.38 22.86 -9.78
CA LYS A 93 4.67 23.38 -9.32
C LYS A 93 5.22 24.45 -10.28
N ARG A 94 5.15 24.22 -11.61
CA ARG A 94 5.57 25.19 -12.62
C ARG A 94 4.72 26.47 -12.59
N LEU A 95 3.45 26.35 -12.24
CA LEU A 95 2.52 27.48 -12.08
C LEU A 95 2.66 28.20 -10.73
N GLY A 96 3.53 27.72 -9.82
CA GLY A 96 3.74 28.31 -8.49
C GLY A 96 2.60 28.05 -7.51
N ILE A 97 1.71 27.08 -7.78
CA ILE A 97 0.53 26.77 -6.96
C ILE A 97 0.52 25.34 -6.38
N PRO A 98 1.66 24.78 -5.93
CA PRO A 98 1.71 23.40 -5.42
C PRO A 98 0.81 23.18 -4.20
N HIS A 99 0.60 24.20 -3.37
CA HIS A 99 -0.30 24.15 -2.21
C HIS A 99 -1.76 23.91 -2.59
N ILE A 100 -2.20 24.39 -3.75
CA ILE A 100 -3.55 24.15 -4.27
C ILE A 100 -3.68 22.68 -4.69
N ALA A 101 -2.67 22.15 -5.36
CA ALA A 101 -2.62 20.74 -5.73
C ALA A 101 -2.71 19.86 -4.48
N MET A 102 -1.93 20.14 -3.43
CA MET A 102 -1.96 19.42 -2.17
C MET A 102 -3.35 19.42 -1.52
N ARG A 103 -4.00 20.60 -1.44
CA ARG A 103 -5.36 20.70 -0.89
C ARG A 103 -6.38 19.88 -1.67
N LYS A 104 -6.30 19.91 -3.01
CA LYS A 104 -7.20 19.13 -3.87
C LYS A 104 -6.98 17.63 -3.72
N MET A 105 -5.72 17.20 -3.63
CA MET A 105 -5.38 15.79 -3.41
C MET A 105 -5.87 15.31 -2.04
N ALA A 106 -5.64 16.08 -0.98
CA ALA A 106 -6.11 15.75 0.37
C ALA A 106 -7.65 15.72 0.45
N ALA A 107 -8.34 16.69 -0.15
CA ALA A 107 -9.80 16.71 -0.20
C ALA A 107 -10.36 15.53 -1.02
N GLY A 108 -9.74 15.22 -2.16
CA GLY A 108 -10.11 14.05 -2.98
C GLY A 108 -9.91 12.74 -2.24
N SER A 109 -8.81 12.60 -1.49
CA SER A 109 -8.54 11.44 -0.65
C SER A 109 -9.58 11.29 0.47
N LEU A 110 -9.97 12.39 1.12
CA LEU A 110 -11.01 12.38 2.14
C LEU A 110 -12.37 11.92 1.58
N ILE A 111 -12.79 12.52 0.47
CA ILE A 111 -14.06 12.14 -0.19
C ILE A 111 -14.00 10.69 -0.67
N GLY A 112 -12.88 10.30 -1.28
CA GLY A 112 -12.65 8.92 -1.73
C GLY A 112 -12.73 7.92 -0.59
N SER A 113 -12.16 8.21 0.58
CA SER A 113 -12.22 7.33 1.74
C SER A 113 -13.62 7.19 2.33
N ILE A 114 -14.39 8.29 2.38
CA ILE A 114 -15.80 8.25 2.84
C ILE A 114 -16.65 7.32 1.96
N ILE A 115 -16.37 7.29 0.66
CA ILE A 115 -17.07 6.42 -0.28
C ILE A 115 -16.51 4.99 -0.21
N ALA A 116 -15.18 4.85 -0.19
CA ALA A 116 -14.51 3.55 -0.26
C ALA A 116 -14.77 2.67 0.97
N VAL A 117 -14.86 3.24 2.17
CA VAL A 117 -15.06 2.47 3.41
C VAL A 117 -16.39 1.71 3.41
N PRO A 118 -17.57 2.32 3.18
CA PRO A 118 -18.82 1.56 3.10
C PRO A 118 -18.80 0.54 1.94
N PHE A 119 -18.26 0.93 0.78
CA PHE A 119 -18.14 0.00 -0.35
C PHE A 119 -17.26 -1.21 -0.02
N SER A 120 -16.12 -1.02 0.64
CA SER A 120 -15.23 -2.11 1.03
C SER A 120 -15.91 -3.09 1.99
N VAL A 121 -16.72 -2.61 2.93
CA VAL A 121 -17.49 -3.45 3.85
C VAL A 121 -18.56 -4.25 3.09
N ILE A 122 -19.30 -3.60 2.18
CA ILE A 122 -20.31 -4.27 1.35
C ILE A 122 -19.66 -5.34 0.47
N PHE A 123 -18.55 -4.99 -0.21
CA PHE A 123 -17.82 -5.95 -1.04
C PHE A 123 -17.23 -7.10 -0.23
N ALA A 124 -16.66 -6.83 0.95
CA ALA A 124 -16.14 -7.87 1.82
C ALA A 124 -17.25 -8.88 2.21
N TYR A 125 -18.43 -8.37 2.58
CA TYR A 125 -19.57 -9.21 2.91
C TYR A 125 -20.07 -10.03 1.70
N LEU A 126 -20.13 -9.41 0.54
CA LEU A 126 -20.62 -10.02 -0.70
C LEU A 126 -19.64 -11.05 -1.27
N LEU A 127 -18.34 -10.80 -1.13
CA LEU A 127 -17.27 -11.67 -1.63
C LEU A 127 -16.84 -12.75 -0.62
N ALA A 128 -17.18 -12.60 0.67
CA ALA A 128 -16.82 -13.60 1.69
C ALA A 128 -17.21 -15.04 1.31
N PRO A 129 -18.45 -15.33 0.86
CA PRO A 129 -18.84 -16.68 0.47
C PRO A 129 -18.18 -17.18 -0.82
N LEU A 130 -17.61 -16.27 -1.62
CA LEU A 130 -16.88 -16.58 -2.85
C LEU A 130 -15.39 -16.82 -2.60
N GLY A 131 -14.88 -16.46 -1.41
CA GLY A 131 -13.47 -16.52 -1.06
C GLY A 131 -12.87 -17.90 -1.28
N ASP A 132 -13.53 -18.95 -0.77
CA ASP A 132 -13.06 -20.33 -0.91
C ASP A 132 -13.08 -20.83 -2.36
N LYS A 133 -14.02 -20.34 -3.17
CA LYS A 133 -14.13 -20.69 -4.60
C LYS A 133 -13.13 -19.95 -5.46
N ILE A 134 -12.80 -18.70 -5.11
CA ILE A 134 -11.91 -17.83 -5.87
C ILE A 134 -10.45 -18.09 -5.47
N SER A 135 -10.19 -18.52 -4.22
CA SER A 135 -8.85 -18.74 -3.68
C SER A 135 -7.90 -19.52 -4.62
N PRO A 136 -8.30 -20.63 -5.24
CA PRO A 136 -7.44 -21.36 -6.17
C PRO A 136 -7.12 -20.60 -7.46
N TYR A 137 -7.93 -19.61 -7.83
CA TYR A 137 -7.77 -18.82 -9.05
C TYR A 137 -7.14 -17.44 -8.81
N ILE A 138 -6.84 -17.08 -7.57
CA ILE A 138 -6.27 -15.77 -7.21
C ILE A 138 -5.00 -15.47 -8.03
N GLY A 139 -4.07 -16.41 -8.14
CA GLY A 139 -2.86 -16.24 -8.92
C GLY A 139 -3.12 -15.95 -10.39
N LEU A 140 -4.09 -16.63 -10.98
CA LEU A 140 -4.48 -16.42 -12.37
C LEU A 140 -5.15 -15.06 -12.57
N ILE A 141 -6.03 -14.65 -11.67
CA ILE A 141 -6.70 -13.34 -11.70
C ILE A 141 -5.68 -12.21 -11.61
N PHE A 142 -4.71 -12.31 -10.68
CA PHE A 142 -3.64 -11.31 -10.55
C PHE A 142 -2.74 -11.28 -11.79
N THR A 143 -2.43 -12.42 -12.37
CA THR A 143 -1.61 -12.50 -13.60
C THR A 143 -2.32 -11.83 -14.77
N ILE A 144 -3.61 -12.12 -14.96
CA ILE A 144 -4.40 -11.47 -16.02
C ILE A 144 -4.49 -9.96 -15.75
N GLY A 145 -4.74 -9.54 -14.51
CA GLY A 145 -4.77 -8.13 -14.13
C GLY A 145 -3.45 -7.42 -14.42
N ALA A 146 -2.32 -8.04 -14.08
CA ALA A 146 -1.00 -7.48 -14.35
C ALA A 146 -0.73 -7.33 -15.85
N VAL A 147 -1.12 -8.32 -16.66
CA VAL A 147 -0.99 -8.26 -18.13
C VAL A 147 -1.85 -7.14 -18.71
N ILE A 148 -3.10 -6.99 -18.24
CA ILE A 148 -3.99 -5.91 -18.69
C ILE A 148 -3.40 -4.54 -18.36
N ILE A 149 -2.91 -4.35 -17.12
CA ILE A 149 -2.30 -3.09 -16.69
C ILE A 149 -1.03 -2.80 -17.50
N ALA A 150 -0.17 -3.80 -17.73
CA ALA A 150 1.01 -3.65 -18.55
C ALA A 150 0.67 -3.26 -20.00
N TYR A 151 -0.38 -3.86 -20.57
CA TYR A 151 -0.84 -3.54 -21.93
C TYR A 151 -1.44 -2.13 -22.02
N MET A 152 -2.05 -1.62 -20.95
CA MET A 152 -2.54 -0.24 -20.88
C MET A 152 -1.41 0.81 -20.73
N SER A 153 -0.18 0.39 -20.46
CA SER A 153 0.99 1.27 -20.38
C SER A 153 1.33 1.89 -21.76
N ASN A 154 2.04 3.01 -21.76
CA ASN A 154 2.51 3.67 -22.99
C ASN A 154 3.40 2.75 -23.85
N ALA A 155 4.16 1.86 -23.23
CA ALA A 155 5.05 0.91 -23.88
C ALA A 155 4.45 -0.51 -23.97
N ARG A 156 3.19 -0.62 -24.26
CA ARG A 156 2.31 -1.81 -24.27
C ARG A 156 3.05 -3.16 -24.31
N TRP A 157 3.61 -3.50 -25.45
CA TRP A 157 4.28 -4.80 -25.66
C TRP A 157 5.58 -4.94 -24.88
N ALA A 158 6.36 -3.87 -24.76
CA ALA A 158 7.59 -3.89 -23.96
C ALA A 158 7.27 -4.14 -22.48
N ALA A 159 6.23 -3.53 -21.93
CA ALA A 159 5.80 -3.75 -20.56
C ALA A 159 5.33 -5.19 -20.31
N VAL A 160 4.56 -5.78 -21.24
CA VAL A 160 4.12 -7.18 -21.15
C VAL A 160 5.32 -8.14 -21.25
N ILE A 161 6.23 -7.90 -22.18
CA ILE A 161 7.44 -8.74 -22.35
C ILE A 161 8.32 -8.67 -21.10
N CYS A 162 8.48 -7.49 -20.48
CA CYS A 162 9.25 -7.32 -19.26
C CYS A 162 8.65 -8.02 -18.03
N LEU A 163 7.32 -8.24 -18.00
CA LEU A 163 6.68 -8.98 -16.91
C LEU A 163 7.19 -10.42 -16.80
N ILE A 164 7.52 -11.06 -17.94
CA ILE A 164 7.94 -12.47 -17.98
C ILE A 164 9.25 -12.66 -17.19
N PRO A 165 10.39 -12.02 -17.58
CA PRO A 165 11.65 -12.19 -16.87
C PRO A 165 11.55 -11.69 -15.41
N TYR A 166 10.78 -10.64 -15.14
CA TYR A 166 10.57 -10.13 -13.81
C TYR A 166 9.85 -11.15 -12.90
N SER A 167 8.82 -11.81 -13.42
CA SER A 167 8.11 -12.89 -12.69
C SER A 167 9.03 -14.06 -12.36
N PHE A 168 9.86 -14.48 -13.32
CA PHE A 168 10.84 -15.55 -13.09
C PHE A 168 11.90 -15.15 -12.08
N LEU A 169 12.37 -13.91 -12.12
CA LEU A 169 13.33 -13.38 -11.15
C LEU A 169 12.75 -13.41 -9.71
N ILE A 170 11.54 -12.89 -9.51
CA ILE A 170 10.88 -12.90 -8.20
C ILE A 170 10.67 -14.34 -7.70
N GLN A 171 10.15 -15.22 -8.55
CA GLN A 171 9.92 -16.61 -8.16
C GLN A 171 11.25 -17.35 -7.87
N GLY A 172 12.30 -17.08 -8.64
CA GLY A 172 13.63 -17.61 -8.40
C GLY A 172 14.18 -17.19 -7.05
N PHE A 173 14.09 -15.90 -6.72
CA PHE A 173 14.50 -15.39 -5.41
C PHE A 173 13.67 -15.97 -4.26
N GLN A 174 12.36 -16.14 -4.44
CA GLN A 174 11.52 -16.78 -3.44
C GLN A 174 11.92 -18.23 -3.17
N ARG A 175 12.18 -19.01 -4.22
CA ARG A 175 12.64 -20.40 -4.09
C ARG A 175 13.99 -20.49 -3.42
N LEU A 176 14.97 -19.71 -3.88
CA LEU A 176 16.30 -19.65 -3.29
C LEU A 176 16.24 -19.26 -1.81
N SER A 177 15.44 -18.29 -1.43
CA SER A 177 15.29 -17.89 -0.03
C SER A 177 14.66 -19.00 0.82
N THR A 178 13.69 -19.71 0.28
CA THR A 178 13.03 -20.82 0.99
C THR A 178 13.98 -22.01 1.15
N GLU A 179 14.79 -22.33 0.14
CA GLU A 179 15.77 -23.39 0.20
C GLU A 179 16.96 -23.06 1.12
N ALA A 180 17.45 -21.81 1.07
CA ALA A 180 18.62 -21.39 1.85
C ALA A 180 18.32 -21.16 3.34
N VAL A 181 17.16 -20.63 3.67
CA VAL A 181 16.83 -20.16 5.04
C VAL A 181 15.64 -20.93 5.64
N GLY A 182 14.98 -21.78 4.87
CA GLY A 182 13.77 -22.52 5.29
C GLY A 182 12.55 -21.62 5.54
N LYS A 183 12.63 -20.34 5.17
CA LYS A 183 11.56 -19.35 5.35
C LYS A 183 11.37 -18.53 4.08
N ASN A 184 10.13 -18.17 3.80
CA ASN A 184 9.83 -17.28 2.70
C ASN A 184 10.21 -15.83 3.07
N LEU A 185 11.30 -15.32 2.49
CA LEU A 185 11.80 -13.97 2.68
C LEU A 185 11.24 -12.97 1.66
N PHE A 186 10.03 -13.22 1.14
CA PHE A 186 9.40 -12.38 0.12
C PHE A 186 9.39 -10.89 0.50
N ILE A 187 9.06 -10.58 1.75
CA ILE A 187 9.04 -9.21 2.26
C ILE A 187 10.43 -8.58 2.21
N SER A 188 11.47 -9.32 2.59
CA SER A 188 12.85 -8.81 2.57
C SER A 188 13.36 -8.59 1.14
N ILE A 189 12.97 -9.44 0.20
CA ILE A 189 13.30 -9.29 -1.22
C ILE A 189 12.58 -8.07 -1.79
N PHE A 190 11.31 -7.88 -1.46
CA PHE A 190 10.51 -6.74 -1.91
C PHE A 190 11.09 -5.41 -1.39
N MET A 191 11.54 -5.36 -0.14
CA MET A 191 12.23 -4.21 0.43
C MET A 191 13.57 -3.88 -0.25
N GLY A 192 14.26 -4.88 -0.80
CA GLY A 192 15.51 -4.67 -1.52
C GLY A 192 15.35 -4.17 -2.95
N ILE A 193 14.13 -4.21 -3.48
CA ILE A 193 13.81 -3.78 -4.86
C ILE A 193 13.21 -2.37 -4.88
N THR A 194 12.67 -1.89 -3.79
CA THR A 194 12.11 -0.52 -3.64
C THR A 194 13.13 0.45 -3.14
#